data_2b67a07f6a3338132a58b28a5a261d1b
#
_entry.id   2b67a07f6a3338132a58b28a5a261d1b
#
_cell.length_a   1.000
_cell.length_b   1.000
_cell.length_c   1.000
_cell.angle_alpha   90.00
_cell.angle_beta   90.00
_cell.angle_gamma   90.00
#
_symmetry.space_group_name_H-M   'P 1'
#
loop_
_entity.id
_entity.type
_entity.pdbx_description
1 polymer ?
#
loop_
_entity_poly.entity_id
_entity_poly.type
_entity_poly.pdbx_seq_one_letter_code
_entity_poly.pdbx_strand_id
1 'polypeptide(L)'
;MKRLLSCTSSEMLKMDGQELKQAILASEGRTVMTETVVAIEPLLGDLTNAELAVSFGSDMVLLNCFDCNNPEIKGLPECDNPVEKLKEIVGRPIGCNLEPVDLEAELMEERRVISTGRQARKETYIKAQELGFNFICLTGNPGVGVSNHSICEAIKEAKKYFKGLIIAGKMHAAGIDEPIVDMNSIKEFIEAGADVILMPAVNTVPGLSEQEVTEACRYIKAHGALSLSAIGTSQEGADEGTIREIA
;
A
#
# COMPACT_ATOMS: atom_id res chain seq x y z
N MET A 1 -6.78 16.95 -15.79
CA MET A 1 -7.41 16.37 -14.58
C MET A 1 -7.06 17.21 -13.37
N LYS A 2 -7.92 17.24 -12.35
CA LYS A 2 -7.70 17.99 -11.11
C LYS A 2 -6.68 17.23 -10.22
N ARG A 3 -5.78 17.95 -9.54
CA ARG A 3 -4.85 17.34 -8.58
C ARG A 3 -5.60 16.73 -7.41
N LEU A 4 -5.17 15.60 -6.88
CA LEU A 4 -5.78 14.98 -5.69
C LEU A 4 -5.87 15.99 -4.53
N LEU A 5 -4.79 16.73 -4.28
CA LEU A 5 -4.68 17.78 -3.26
C LEU A 5 -5.68 18.96 -3.42
N SER A 6 -6.32 19.07 -4.57
CA SER A 6 -7.31 20.13 -4.86
C SER A 6 -8.73 19.59 -4.94
N CYS A 7 -8.92 18.27 -4.74
CA CYS A 7 -10.23 17.64 -4.76
C CYS A 7 -10.94 17.75 -3.41
N THR A 8 -12.25 17.84 -3.45
CA THR A 8 -13.08 17.67 -2.26
C THR A 8 -13.17 16.18 -1.88
N SER A 9 -13.53 15.88 -0.64
CA SER A 9 -13.74 14.48 -0.21
C SER A 9 -14.72 13.74 -1.13
N SER A 10 -15.83 14.38 -1.48
CA SER A 10 -16.85 13.77 -2.36
C SER A 10 -16.38 13.52 -3.79
N GLU A 11 -15.40 14.29 -4.29
CA GLU A 11 -14.74 14.04 -5.58
C GLU A 11 -13.78 12.85 -5.46
N MET A 12 -12.93 12.82 -4.42
CA MET A 12 -11.96 11.75 -4.19
C MET A 12 -12.62 10.37 -4.02
N LEU A 13 -13.69 10.31 -3.24
CA LEU A 13 -14.39 9.05 -2.94
C LEU A 13 -15.12 8.43 -4.14
N LYS A 14 -15.36 9.21 -5.20
CA LYS A 14 -16.02 8.75 -6.44
C LYS A 14 -15.06 8.32 -7.53
N MET A 15 -13.75 8.57 -7.35
CA MET A 15 -12.74 8.22 -8.35
C MET A 15 -12.61 6.72 -8.49
N ASP A 16 -12.58 6.25 -9.74
CA ASP A 16 -12.09 4.90 -10.04
C ASP A 16 -10.56 4.84 -9.96
N GLY A 17 -9.98 3.64 -10.15
CA GLY A 17 -8.53 3.45 -10.03
C GLY A 17 -7.72 4.31 -11.02
N GLN A 18 -8.21 4.52 -12.23
CA GLN A 18 -7.50 5.32 -13.24
C GLN A 18 -7.64 6.82 -12.98
N GLU A 19 -8.80 7.27 -12.55
CA GLU A 19 -9.03 8.65 -12.14
C GLU A 19 -8.18 9.01 -10.92
N LEU A 20 -8.08 8.10 -9.93
CA LEU A 20 -7.23 8.27 -8.75
C LEU A 20 -5.74 8.33 -9.16
N LYS A 21 -5.28 7.42 -10.03
CA LYS A 21 -3.92 7.44 -10.59
C LYS A 21 -3.58 8.77 -11.24
N GLN A 22 -4.47 9.29 -12.07
CA GLN A 22 -4.26 10.56 -12.77
C GLN A 22 -4.29 11.76 -11.82
N ALA A 23 -5.13 11.75 -10.79
CA ALA A 23 -5.17 12.79 -9.76
C ALA A 23 -3.90 12.84 -8.91
N ILE A 24 -3.34 11.65 -8.58
CA ILE A 24 -2.04 11.52 -7.91
C ILE A 24 -0.92 12.04 -8.82
N LEU A 25 -0.88 11.61 -10.08
CA LEU A 25 0.10 12.10 -11.06
C LEU A 25 0.09 13.62 -11.19
N ALA A 26 -1.10 14.21 -11.27
CA ALA A 26 -1.30 15.66 -11.35
C ALA A 26 -0.87 16.41 -10.08
N SER A 27 -0.71 15.70 -8.96
CA SER A 27 -0.20 16.24 -7.69
C SER A 27 1.34 16.34 -7.63
N GLU A 28 2.04 15.81 -8.66
CA GLU A 28 3.49 16.00 -8.88
C GLU A 28 4.37 15.55 -7.69
N GLY A 29 4.08 14.36 -7.13
CA GLY A 29 4.84 13.75 -6.03
C GLY A 29 4.52 14.30 -4.64
N ARG A 30 3.46 15.11 -4.50
CA ARG A 30 3.08 15.73 -3.23
C ARG A 30 1.95 15.01 -2.49
N THR A 31 1.49 13.86 -2.99
CA THR A 31 0.49 13.04 -2.31
C THR A 31 1.13 12.26 -1.18
N VAL A 32 0.56 12.33 0.00
CA VAL A 32 1.02 11.59 1.19
C VAL A 32 0.04 10.47 1.50
N MET A 33 0.56 9.25 1.61
CA MET A 33 -0.20 8.09 2.06
C MET A 33 0.36 7.63 3.41
N THR A 34 -0.53 7.42 4.39
CA THR A 34 -0.16 6.88 5.70
C THR A 34 -0.70 5.47 5.83
N GLU A 35 0.16 4.55 6.26
CA GLU A 35 -0.23 3.20 6.64
C GLU A 35 -0.62 3.16 8.12
N THR A 36 -1.73 2.50 8.44
CA THR A 36 -2.18 2.25 9.81
C THR A 36 -2.48 0.77 10.00
N VAL A 37 -2.11 0.21 11.15
CA VAL A 37 -2.40 -1.20 11.50
C VAL A 37 -3.76 -1.27 12.17
N VAL A 38 -4.74 -1.88 11.51
CA VAL A 38 -6.15 -1.88 11.98
C VAL A 38 -6.40 -2.71 13.23
N ALA A 39 -5.49 -3.66 13.53
CA ALA A 39 -5.58 -4.56 14.69
C ALA A 39 -5.04 -3.93 15.99
N ILE A 40 -4.41 -2.75 15.92
CA ILE A 40 -3.86 -2.03 17.06
C ILE A 40 -4.89 -1.02 17.56
N GLU A 41 -5.05 -0.96 18.88
CA GLU A 41 -5.90 0.04 19.52
C GLU A 41 -5.48 1.46 19.11
N PRO A 42 -6.43 2.37 18.93
CA PRO A 42 -6.13 3.75 18.55
C PRO A 42 -5.21 4.44 19.54
N LEU A 43 -4.31 5.27 19.02
CA LEU A 43 -3.43 6.09 19.85
C LEU A 43 -4.23 7.07 20.73
N LEU A 44 -5.36 7.55 20.21
CA LEU A 44 -6.33 8.38 20.94
C LEU A 44 -7.63 7.60 21.04
N GLY A 45 -8.16 7.40 22.24
CA GLY A 45 -9.28 6.52 22.52
C GLY A 45 -10.59 6.83 21.78
N ASP A 46 -10.76 8.08 21.35
CA ASP A 46 -11.99 8.54 20.69
C ASP A 46 -11.89 8.65 19.15
N LEU A 47 -10.72 8.33 18.57
CA LEU A 47 -10.45 8.48 17.14
C LEU A 47 -9.74 7.25 16.60
N THR A 48 -10.08 6.79 15.40
CA THR A 48 -9.28 5.78 14.71
C THR A 48 -7.89 6.33 14.35
N ASN A 49 -6.91 5.44 14.18
CA ASN A 49 -5.57 5.85 13.72
C ASN A 49 -5.62 6.48 12.31
N ALA A 50 -6.61 6.11 11.47
CA ALA A 50 -6.83 6.72 10.17
C ALA A 50 -7.32 8.18 10.26
N GLU A 51 -8.24 8.49 11.18
CA GLU A 51 -8.68 9.87 11.45
C GLU A 51 -7.50 10.73 11.93
N LEU A 52 -6.69 10.18 12.82
CA LEU A 52 -5.49 10.85 13.30
C LEU A 52 -4.52 11.15 12.14
N ALA A 53 -4.22 10.16 11.28
CA ALA A 53 -3.35 10.33 10.12
C ALA A 53 -3.86 11.43 9.16
N VAL A 54 -5.16 11.43 8.86
CA VAL A 54 -5.78 12.44 8.00
C VAL A 54 -5.74 13.83 8.65
N SER A 55 -5.92 13.94 9.96
CA SER A 55 -5.81 15.20 10.70
C SER A 55 -4.40 15.82 10.61
N PHE A 56 -3.37 14.99 10.42
CA PHE A 56 -1.99 15.41 10.19
C PHE A 56 -1.62 15.55 8.70
N GLY A 57 -2.57 15.46 7.79
CA GLY A 57 -2.37 15.78 6.38
C GLY A 57 -2.22 14.60 5.44
N SER A 58 -2.57 13.40 5.86
CA SER A 58 -2.61 12.25 4.95
C SER A 58 -3.69 12.43 3.88
N ASP A 59 -3.32 12.22 2.62
CA ASP A 59 -4.23 12.31 1.46
C ASP A 59 -4.90 10.97 1.15
N MET A 60 -4.27 9.87 1.55
CA MET A 60 -4.73 8.49 1.37
C MET A 60 -4.38 7.66 2.61
N VAL A 61 -5.16 6.64 2.92
CA VAL A 61 -4.88 5.75 4.06
C VAL A 61 -4.81 4.30 3.59
N LEU A 62 -3.73 3.63 3.98
CA LEU A 62 -3.51 2.20 3.75
C LEU A 62 -3.74 1.43 5.05
N LEU A 63 -4.62 0.44 5.02
CA LEU A 63 -4.95 -0.41 6.15
C LEU A 63 -4.09 -1.68 6.14
N ASN A 64 -3.12 -1.77 7.03
CA ASN A 64 -2.34 -2.99 7.23
C ASN A 64 -3.05 -3.95 8.19
N CYS A 65 -2.82 -5.23 8.01
CA CYS A 65 -3.44 -6.33 8.76
C CYS A 65 -4.98 -6.41 8.64
N PHE A 66 -5.57 -5.75 7.65
CA PHE A 66 -7.01 -5.84 7.41
C PHE A 66 -7.39 -7.21 6.85
N ASP A 67 -8.35 -7.86 7.49
CA ASP A 67 -8.88 -9.16 7.04
C ASP A 67 -10.21 -8.95 6.29
N CYS A 68 -10.19 -9.16 4.96
CA CYS A 68 -11.39 -9.01 4.14
C CYS A 68 -12.52 -10.00 4.48
N ASN A 69 -12.21 -11.13 5.14
CA ASN A 69 -13.21 -12.10 5.57
C ASN A 69 -13.80 -11.79 6.95
N ASN A 70 -13.06 -11.03 7.76
CA ASN A 70 -13.52 -10.56 9.07
C ASN A 70 -13.16 -9.08 9.21
N PRO A 71 -13.87 -8.19 8.49
CA PRO A 71 -13.53 -6.77 8.41
C PRO A 71 -13.77 -6.08 9.74
N GLU A 72 -12.65 -5.66 10.39
CA GLU A 72 -12.66 -4.93 11.65
C GLU A 72 -11.60 -3.83 11.61
N ILE A 73 -11.93 -2.66 12.15
CA ILE A 73 -11.00 -1.55 12.35
C ILE A 73 -11.14 -1.08 13.80
N LYS A 74 -10.07 -1.22 14.59
CA LYS A 74 -10.08 -0.80 15.99
C LYS A 74 -10.37 0.70 16.13
N GLY A 75 -11.23 1.03 17.09
CA GLY A 75 -11.69 2.39 17.33
C GLY A 75 -12.83 2.86 16.42
N LEU A 76 -13.22 2.07 15.42
CA LEU A 76 -14.40 2.38 14.61
C LEU A 76 -15.68 1.86 15.32
N PRO A 77 -16.77 2.63 15.34
CA PRO A 77 -18.05 2.15 15.82
C PRO A 77 -18.54 0.91 15.05
N GLU A 78 -19.27 0.03 15.72
CA GLU A 78 -19.88 -1.14 15.08
C GLU A 78 -20.74 -0.75 13.87
N CYS A 79 -20.52 -1.39 12.73
CA CYS A 79 -21.18 -1.09 11.47
C CYS A 79 -21.10 -2.27 10.50
N ASP A 80 -22.00 -2.31 9.52
CA ASP A 80 -22.06 -3.39 8.52
C ASP A 80 -20.85 -3.40 7.57
N ASN A 81 -20.33 -2.22 7.18
CA ASN A 81 -19.18 -2.07 6.31
C ASN A 81 -18.18 -1.04 6.88
N PRO A 82 -17.11 -1.51 7.55
CA PRO A 82 -16.16 -0.62 8.19
C PRO A 82 -15.34 0.23 7.19
N VAL A 83 -15.14 -0.23 5.95
CA VAL A 83 -14.42 0.52 4.93
C VAL A 83 -15.24 1.73 4.47
N GLU A 84 -16.49 1.54 4.12
CA GLU A 84 -17.39 2.65 3.74
C GLU A 84 -17.59 3.61 4.92
N LYS A 85 -17.74 3.08 6.14
CA LYS A 85 -17.86 3.92 7.34
C LYS A 85 -16.64 4.77 7.59
N LEU A 86 -15.44 4.19 7.46
CA LEU A 86 -14.20 4.93 7.59
C LEU A 86 -14.06 6.00 6.50
N LYS A 87 -14.41 5.68 5.24
CA LYS A 87 -14.42 6.65 4.12
C LYS A 87 -15.34 7.84 4.39
N GLU A 88 -16.53 7.60 4.95
CA GLU A 88 -17.44 8.67 5.36
C GLU A 88 -16.81 9.62 6.38
N ILE A 89 -16.11 9.04 7.38
CA ILE A 89 -15.51 9.80 8.47
C ILE A 89 -14.29 10.60 7.97
N VAL A 90 -13.34 9.95 7.29
CA VAL A 90 -12.07 10.58 6.93
C VAL A 90 -12.12 11.35 5.61
N GLY A 91 -13.07 11.04 4.73
CA GLY A 91 -13.21 11.69 3.42
C GLY A 91 -11.98 11.52 2.50
N ARG A 92 -11.28 10.38 2.61
CA ARG A 92 -10.05 10.08 1.84
C ARG A 92 -10.14 8.71 1.19
N PRO A 93 -9.43 8.46 0.07
CA PRO A 93 -9.28 7.14 -0.50
C PRO A 93 -8.64 6.19 0.51
N ILE A 94 -9.26 5.00 0.66
CA ILE A 94 -8.82 3.95 1.56
C ILE A 94 -8.41 2.72 0.75
N GLY A 95 -7.29 2.12 1.12
CA GLY A 95 -6.82 0.83 0.58
C GLY A 95 -6.42 -0.14 1.68
N CYS A 96 -6.11 -1.37 1.30
CA CYS A 96 -5.57 -2.38 2.22
C CYS A 96 -4.38 -3.12 1.63
N ASN A 97 -3.52 -3.64 2.51
CA ASN A 97 -2.49 -4.61 2.13
C ASN A 97 -3.14 -5.96 1.89
N LEU A 98 -2.78 -6.60 0.78
CA LEU A 98 -3.02 -8.01 0.52
C LEU A 98 -1.68 -8.69 0.22
N GLU A 99 -1.41 -9.80 0.90
CA GLU A 99 -0.09 -10.42 0.92
C GLU A 99 -0.02 -11.61 -0.05
N PRO A 100 0.77 -11.52 -1.14
CA PRO A 100 0.99 -12.61 -2.09
C PRO A 100 1.91 -13.67 -1.50
N VAL A 101 1.37 -14.52 -0.61
CA VAL A 101 2.14 -15.55 0.09
C VAL A 101 2.66 -16.58 -0.90
N ASP A 102 3.98 -16.77 -0.93
CA ASP A 102 4.66 -17.80 -1.70
C ASP A 102 4.94 -19.00 -0.79
N LEU A 103 4.14 -20.06 -0.92
CA LEU A 103 4.27 -21.26 -0.11
C LEU A 103 5.48 -22.12 -0.49
N GLU A 104 6.00 -21.94 -1.70
CA GLU A 104 7.14 -22.68 -2.25
C GLU A 104 8.48 -22.02 -1.90
N ALA A 105 8.45 -20.73 -1.50
CA ALA A 105 9.67 -19.99 -1.19
C ALA A 105 10.35 -20.51 0.09
N GLU A 106 11.68 -20.68 0.02
CA GLU A 106 12.51 -20.93 1.19
C GLU A 106 12.64 -19.63 2.01
N LEU A 107 12.32 -19.71 3.29
CA LEU A 107 12.43 -18.59 4.21
C LEU A 107 13.71 -18.68 5.06
N MET A 108 14.27 -17.52 5.36
CA MET A 108 15.40 -17.38 6.29
C MET A 108 14.99 -17.52 7.76
N GLU A 109 13.67 -17.53 8.04
CA GLU A 109 13.09 -17.59 9.37
C GLU A 109 11.81 -18.45 9.37
N GLU A 110 11.22 -18.71 10.54
CA GLU A 110 9.96 -19.43 10.64
C GLU A 110 8.81 -18.66 9.97
N ARG A 111 8.05 -19.33 9.11
CA ARG A 111 6.94 -18.73 8.38
C ARG A 111 5.84 -18.24 9.32
N ARG A 112 5.51 -16.97 9.22
CA ARG A 112 4.35 -16.39 9.88
C ARG A 112 3.08 -16.68 9.08
N VAL A 113 2.19 -17.49 9.64
CA VAL A 113 0.90 -17.80 9.02
C VAL A 113 -0.07 -16.62 9.22
N ILE A 114 -0.67 -16.16 8.14
CA ILE A 114 -1.69 -15.12 8.15
C ILE A 114 -3.05 -15.67 7.72
N SER A 115 -4.13 -15.00 8.13
CA SER A 115 -5.50 -15.36 7.74
C SER A 115 -5.69 -15.29 6.21
N THR A 116 -6.62 -16.07 5.70
CA THR A 116 -6.91 -16.11 4.25
C THR A 116 -7.47 -14.79 3.73
N GLY A 117 -8.16 -14.00 4.57
CA GLY A 117 -8.69 -12.68 4.19
C GLY A 117 -7.62 -11.59 4.06
N ARG A 118 -6.37 -11.87 4.48
CA ARG A 118 -5.21 -11.00 4.27
C ARG A 118 -4.36 -11.40 3.07
N GLN A 119 -4.55 -12.62 2.54
CA GLN A 119 -3.75 -13.13 1.43
C GLN A 119 -4.26 -12.57 0.10
N ALA A 120 -3.35 -12.28 -0.82
CA ALA A 120 -3.64 -11.86 -2.18
C ALA A 120 -4.17 -13.06 -3.00
N ARG A 121 -5.49 -13.15 -3.16
CA ARG A 121 -6.21 -14.23 -3.81
C ARG A 121 -7.45 -13.69 -4.53
N LYS A 122 -7.98 -14.45 -5.47
CA LYS A 122 -9.22 -14.12 -6.17
C LYS A 122 -10.34 -13.69 -5.22
N GLU A 123 -10.59 -14.47 -4.17
CA GLU A 123 -11.69 -14.23 -3.23
C GLU A 123 -11.51 -12.92 -2.46
N THR A 124 -10.28 -12.59 -2.07
CA THR A 124 -9.97 -11.35 -1.35
C THR A 124 -10.00 -10.13 -2.26
N TYR A 125 -9.63 -10.25 -3.55
CA TYR A 125 -9.80 -9.15 -4.50
C TYR A 125 -11.27 -8.81 -4.73
N ILE A 126 -12.12 -9.84 -4.87
CA ILE A 126 -13.58 -9.66 -4.99
C ILE A 126 -14.13 -8.99 -3.71
N LYS A 127 -13.74 -9.49 -2.54
CA LYS A 127 -14.12 -8.90 -1.26
C LYS A 127 -13.65 -7.46 -1.09
N ALA A 128 -12.41 -7.16 -1.44
CA ALA A 128 -11.88 -5.80 -1.41
C ALA A 128 -12.68 -4.85 -2.32
N GLN A 129 -13.08 -5.34 -3.51
CA GLN A 129 -13.96 -4.59 -4.41
C GLN A 129 -15.36 -4.37 -3.81
N GLU A 130 -15.97 -5.41 -3.19
CA GLU A 130 -17.28 -5.33 -2.56
C GLU A 130 -17.30 -4.41 -1.32
N LEU A 131 -16.20 -4.41 -0.52
CA LEU A 131 -16.02 -3.53 0.62
C LEU A 131 -15.82 -2.06 0.23
N GLY A 132 -15.53 -1.79 -1.06
CA GLY A 132 -15.40 -0.44 -1.58
C GLY A 132 -14.00 0.17 -1.42
N PHE A 133 -12.94 -0.63 -1.32
CA PHE A 133 -11.57 -0.10 -1.33
C PHE A 133 -11.26 0.64 -2.63
N ASN A 134 -10.57 1.78 -2.53
CA ASN A 134 -10.14 2.57 -3.68
C ASN A 134 -8.84 2.04 -4.29
N PHE A 135 -8.03 1.35 -3.49
CA PHE A 135 -6.78 0.74 -3.93
C PHE A 135 -6.41 -0.46 -3.06
N ILE A 136 -5.52 -1.30 -3.58
CA ILE A 136 -4.87 -2.39 -2.83
C ILE A 136 -3.36 -2.26 -2.95
N CYS A 137 -2.63 -2.72 -1.93
CA CYS A 137 -1.17 -2.78 -1.94
C CYS A 137 -0.74 -4.25 -1.83
N LEU A 138 -0.12 -4.76 -2.89
CA LEU A 138 0.42 -6.12 -2.97
C LEU A 138 1.86 -6.09 -2.46
N THR A 139 2.00 -6.41 -1.18
CA THR A 139 3.28 -6.39 -0.45
C THR A 139 3.26 -7.46 0.64
N GLY A 140 4.33 -7.62 1.40
CA GLY A 140 4.40 -8.61 2.49
C GLY A 140 4.87 -8.02 3.80
N ASN A 141 4.28 -8.48 4.89
CA ASN A 141 4.80 -8.22 6.24
C ASN A 141 6.00 -9.15 6.54
N PRO A 142 6.85 -8.81 7.54
CA PRO A 142 7.99 -9.64 7.93
C PRO A 142 7.60 -11.09 8.23
N GLY A 143 8.38 -12.06 7.72
CA GLY A 143 8.20 -13.49 7.96
C GLY A 143 7.04 -14.15 7.23
N VAL A 144 6.25 -13.44 6.42
CA VAL A 144 5.10 -14.02 5.70
C VAL A 144 5.54 -14.86 4.51
N GLY A 145 6.67 -14.52 3.88
CA GLY A 145 7.18 -15.19 2.69
C GLY A 145 6.50 -14.72 1.42
N VAL A 146 6.90 -13.53 0.95
CA VAL A 146 6.38 -12.92 -0.28
C VAL A 146 7.54 -12.72 -1.26
N SER A 147 7.53 -13.48 -2.37
CA SER A 147 8.52 -13.37 -3.44
C SER A 147 8.14 -12.30 -4.48
N ASN A 148 9.12 -11.81 -5.24
CA ASN A 148 8.86 -10.92 -6.36
C ASN A 148 7.99 -11.62 -7.43
N HIS A 149 8.22 -12.93 -7.62
CA HIS A 149 7.39 -13.75 -8.50
C HIS A 149 5.92 -13.78 -8.04
N SER A 150 5.67 -14.05 -6.76
CA SER A 150 4.30 -14.10 -6.23
C SER A 150 3.59 -12.74 -6.31
N ILE A 151 4.31 -11.63 -6.16
CA ILE A 151 3.75 -10.29 -6.38
C ILE A 151 3.34 -10.12 -7.85
N CYS A 152 4.19 -10.53 -8.81
CA CYS A 152 3.88 -10.42 -10.24
C CYS A 152 2.61 -11.20 -10.61
N GLU A 153 2.48 -12.43 -10.16
CA GLU A 153 1.27 -13.25 -10.40
C GLU A 153 0.03 -12.65 -9.71
N ALA A 154 0.19 -12.12 -8.50
CA ALA A 154 -0.88 -11.45 -7.77
C ALA A 154 -1.39 -10.20 -8.51
N ILE A 155 -0.52 -9.39 -9.14
CA ILE A 155 -0.91 -8.25 -9.97
C ILE A 155 -1.78 -8.72 -11.14
N LYS A 156 -1.32 -9.75 -11.89
CA LYS A 156 -2.05 -10.29 -13.05
C LYS A 156 -3.43 -10.82 -12.66
N GLU A 157 -3.53 -11.43 -11.49
CA GLU A 157 -4.82 -11.92 -10.98
C GLU A 157 -5.70 -10.78 -10.48
N ALA A 158 -5.17 -9.85 -9.68
CA ALA A 158 -5.91 -8.71 -9.16
C ALA A 158 -6.56 -7.87 -10.27
N LYS A 159 -5.88 -7.65 -11.39
CA LYS A 159 -6.42 -6.92 -12.56
C LYS A 159 -7.70 -7.53 -13.12
N LYS A 160 -7.98 -8.79 -12.86
CA LYS A 160 -9.22 -9.47 -13.34
C LYS A 160 -10.42 -9.19 -12.43
N TYR A 161 -10.19 -8.93 -11.13
CA TYR A 161 -11.24 -8.91 -10.12
C TYR A 161 -11.36 -7.59 -9.35
N PHE A 162 -10.33 -6.75 -9.37
CA PHE A 162 -10.29 -5.47 -8.68
C PHE A 162 -10.13 -4.31 -9.67
N LYS A 163 -10.97 -3.28 -9.55
CA LYS A 163 -11.03 -2.14 -10.47
C LYS A 163 -10.33 -0.87 -9.92
N GLY A 164 -9.98 -0.89 -8.64
CA GLY A 164 -9.24 0.20 -8.00
C GLY A 164 -7.78 0.24 -8.42
N LEU A 165 -7.01 1.16 -7.83
CA LEU A 165 -5.59 1.32 -8.08
C LEU A 165 -4.79 0.14 -7.48
N ILE A 166 -3.83 -0.42 -8.22
CA ILE A 166 -2.96 -1.50 -7.74
C ILE A 166 -1.57 -0.96 -7.47
N ILE A 167 -1.17 -0.99 -6.20
CA ILE A 167 0.19 -0.71 -5.72
C ILE A 167 0.88 -2.06 -5.52
N ALA A 168 2.16 -2.18 -5.91
CA ALA A 168 2.92 -3.40 -5.72
C ALA A 168 4.40 -3.13 -5.44
N GLY A 169 5.02 -3.91 -4.57
CA GLY A 169 6.44 -3.81 -4.23
C GLY A 169 6.77 -4.28 -2.83
N LYS A 170 8.00 -4.01 -2.40
CA LYS A 170 8.53 -4.43 -1.09
C LYS A 170 9.16 -3.27 -0.34
N MET A 171 9.03 -3.30 0.98
CA MET A 171 9.76 -2.43 1.91
C MET A 171 10.92 -3.18 2.61
N HIS A 172 10.91 -4.50 2.57
CA HIS A 172 11.90 -5.42 3.14
C HIS A 172 11.79 -6.78 2.43
N ALA A 173 12.70 -7.70 2.74
CA ALA A 173 12.77 -9.01 2.10
C ALA A 173 11.57 -9.94 2.39
N ALA A 174 10.70 -9.62 3.34
CA ALA A 174 9.53 -10.43 3.75
C ALA A 174 9.89 -11.87 4.17
N GLY A 175 11.13 -12.10 4.62
CA GLY A 175 11.66 -13.40 5.02
C GLY A 175 12.33 -14.21 3.91
N ILE A 176 12.42 -13.66 2.68
CA ILE A 176 13.01 -14.33 1.50
C ILE A 176 14.31 -13.61 1.10
N ASP A 177 15.35 -14.36 0.71
CA ASP A 177 16.62 -13.81 0.22
C ASP A 177 16.47 -13.33 -1.24
N GLU A 178 15.86 -12.17 -1.41
CA GLU A 178 15.68 -11.48 -2.70
C GLU A 178 15.98 -9.99 -2.57
N PRO A 179 16.44 -9.33 -3.65
CA PRO A 179 16.57 -7.89 -3.67
C PRO A 179 15.24 -7.18 -3.39
N ILE A 180 15.27 -6.15 -2.54
CA ILE A 180 14.09 -5.32 -2.22
C ILE A 180 13.74 -4.44 -3.41
N VAL A 181 14.75 -3.81 -4.02
CA VAL A 181 14.62 -3.03 -5.25
C VAL A 181 15.43 -3.71 -6.34
N ASP A 182 14.75 -4.22 -7.36
CA ASP A 182 15.35 -4.86 -8.53
C ASP A 182 14.67 -4.38 -9.80
N MET A 183 15.46 -3.91 -10.75
CA MET A 183 14.95 -3.36 -12.01
C MET A 183 14.20 -4.37 -12.86
N ASN A 184 14.51 -5.67 -12.78
CA ASN A 184 13.78 -6.68 -13.52
C ASN A 184 12.40 -6.90 -12.91
N SER A 185 12.32 -7.03 -11.59
CA SER A 185 11.04 -7.13 -10.88
C SER A 185 10.15 -5.91 -11.10
N ILE A 186 10.71 -4.69 -11.11
CA ILE A 186 9.98 -3.45 -11.42
C ILE A 186 9.38 -3.52 -12.83
N LYS A 187 10.14 -3.98 -13.84
CA LYS A 187 9.65 -4.16 -15.21
C LYS A 187 8.50 -5.14 -15.25
N GLU A 188 8.67 -6.31 -14.64
CA GLU A 188 7.64 -7.35 -14.58
C GLU A 188 6.36 -6.87 -13.90
N PHE A 189 6.46 -6.12 -12.80
CA PHE A 189 5.30 -5.55 -12.12
C PHE A 189 4.53 -4.56 -12.99
N ILE A 190 5.25 -3.68 -13.72
CA ILE A 190 4.64 -2.73 -14.64
C ILE A 190 3.96 -3.48 -15.82
N GLU A 191 4.63 -4.45 -16.41
CA GLU A 191 4.09 -5.28 -17.48
C GLU A 191 2.88 -6.11 -17.03
N ALA A 192 2.89 -6.59 -15.77
CA ALA A 192 1.75 -7.27 -15.16
C ALA A 192 0.55 -6.33 -14.91
N GLY A 193 0.77 -5.02 -14.89
CA GLY A 193 -0.27 -4.00 -14.80
C GLY A 193 -0.36 -3.28 -13.46
N ALA A 194 0.71 -3.24 -12.66
CA ALA A 194 0.79 -2.39 -11.49
C ALA A 194 0.67 -0.91 -11.87
N ASP A 195 -0.13 -0.16 -11.13
CA ASP A 195 -0.31 1.27 -11.33
C ASP A 195 0.74 2.10 -10.59
N VAL A 196 1.18 1.59 -9.45
CA VAL A 196 2.16 2.23 -8.55
C VAL A 196 3.18 1.20 -8.09
N ILE A 197 4.45 1.54 -8.14
CA ILE A 197 5.54 0.71 -7.62
C ILE A 197 5.98 1.24 -6.26
N LEU A 198 5.85 0.39 -5.24
CA LEU A 198 6.29 0.64 -3.88
C LEU A 198 7.78 0.31 -3.75
N MET A 199 8.55 1.25 -3.21
CA MET A 199 9.98 1.09 -2.91
C MET A 199 10.31 1.77 -1.58
N PRO A 200 11.36 1.31 -0.86
CA PRO A 200 11.88 2.06 0.27
C PRO A 200 12.41 3.43 -0.17
N ALA A 201 12.22 4.45 0.65
CA ALA A 201 12.93 5.71 0.50
C ALA A 201 14.44 5.50 0.70
N VAL A 202 15.26 6.34 0.09
CA VAL A 202 16.71 6.33 0.28
C VAL A 202 17.02 6.46 1.78
N ASN A 203 18.02 5.72 2.25
CA ASN A 203 18.43 5.64 3.66
C ASN A 203 17.43 4.95 4.64
N THR A 204 16.29 4.49 4.17
CA THR A 204 15.34 3.73 5.00
C THR A 204 15.81 2.31 5.28
N VAL A 205 16.45 1.68 4.30
CA VAL A 205 17.02 0.32 4.40
C VAL A 205 18.48 0.32 3.95
N PRO A 206 19.34 -0.54 4.54
CA PRO A 206 20.72 -0.67 4.12
C PRO A 206 20.85 -1.13 2.65
N GLY A 207 21.88 -0.63 1.96
CA GLY A 207 22.25 -1.11 0.63
C GLY A 207 21.46 -0.55 -0.54
N LEU A 208 20.56 0.42 -0.32
CA LEU A 208 19.82 1.11 -1.36
C LEU A 208 20.39 2.51 -1.59
N SER A 209 21.00 2.73 -2.76
CA SER A 209 21.60 4.01 -3.11
C SER A 209 20.59 4.98 -3.75
N GLU A 210 20.87 6.29 -3.64
CA GLU A 210 20.11 7.33 -4.32
C GLU A 210 20.10 7.13 -5.85
N GLN A 211 21.22 6.66 -6.42
CA GLN A 211 21.30 6.41 -7.85
C GLN A 211 20.32 5.32 -8.29
N GLU A 212 20.27 4.19 -7.60
CA GLU A 212 19.36 3.07 -7.91
C GLU A 212 17.89 3.50 -7.82
N VAL A 213 17.52 4.21 -6.76
CA VAL A 213 16.15 4.73 -6.61
C VAL A 213 15.82 5.73 -7.71
N THR A 214 16.74 6.63 -8.06
CA THR A 214 16.54 7.61 -9.13
C THR A 214 16.35 6.94 -10.48
N GLU A 215 17.14 5.93 -10.81
CA GLU A 215 17.02 5.15 -12.05
C GLU A 215 15.68 4.41 -12.11
N ALA A 216 15.29 3.76 -11.00
CA ALA A 216 13.99 3.10 -10.87
C ALA A 216 12.83 4.08 -11.08
N CYS A 217 12.82 5.22 -10.39
CA CYS A 217 11.78 6.25 -10.54
C CYS A 217 11.67 6.78 -11.97
N ARG A 218 12.80 7.00 -12.66
CA ARG A 218 12.80 7.43 -14.06
C ARG A 218 12.19 6.37 -14.98
N TYR A 219 12.55 5.10 -14.76
CA TYR A 219 12.00 3.99 -15.54
C TYR A 219 10.49 3.85 -15.32
N ILE A 220 10.05 3.81 -14.06
CA ILE A 220 8.64 3.70 -13.67
C ILE A 220 7.81 4.80 -14.33
N LYS A 221 8.25 6.05 -14.23
CA LYS A 221 7.58 7.21 -14.84
C LYS A 221 7.53 7.12 -16.36
N ALA A 222 8.63 6.70 -17.01
CA ALA A 222 8.70 6.56 -18.47
C ALA A 222 7.73 5.49 -19.00
N HIS A 223 7.36 4.51 -18.17
CA HIS A 223 6.43 3.42 -18.53
C HIS A 223 5.01 3.63 -17.99
N GLY A 224 4.68 4.85 -17.57
CA GLY A 224 3.31 5.26 -17.21
C GLY A 224 2.81 4.75 -15.86
N ALA A 225 3.69 4.23 -15.01
CA ALA A 225 3.39 3.93 -13.62
C ALA A 225 3.81 5.09 -12.68
N LEU A 226 3.37 5.05 -11.43
CA LEU A 226 3.78 5.96 -10.38
C LEU A 226 4.79 5.28 -9.45
N SER A 227 5.70 6.04 -8.86
CA SER A 227 6.57 5.56 -7.77
C SER A 227 6.02 6.00 -6.42
N LEU A 228 6.03 5.08 -5.45
CA LEU A 228 5.73 5.34 -4.05
C LEU A 228 7.01 5.09 -3.25
N SER A 229 7.60 6.18 -2.76
CA SER A 229 8.76 6.13 -1.88
C SER A 229 8.27 6.08 -0.44
N ALA A 230 8.60 5.02 0.29
CA ALA A 230 8.04 4.78 1.61
C ALA A 230 9.11 4.73 2.71
N ILE A 231 8.76 5.32 3.86
CA ILE A 231 9.52 5.23 5.10
C ILE A 231 8.96 4.05 5.88
N GLY A 232 9.82 3.14 6.33
CA GLY A 232 9.40 1.93 7.02
C GLY A 232 9.24 2.11 8.53
N THR A 233 8.72 1.08 9.18
CA THR A 233 8.55 1.01 10.66
C THR A 233 9.86 1.17 11.43
N SER A 234 11.01 0.88 10.80
CA SER A 234 12.34 1.11 11.41
C SER A 234 12.59 2.56 11.81
N GLN A 235 11.86 3.51 11.21
CA GLN A 235 11.95 4.93 11.50
C GLN A 235 10.87 5.44 12.43
N GLU A 236 10.00 4.58 12.95
CA GLU A 236 9.03 4.96 13.98
C GLU A 236 9.78 5.46 15.23
N GLY A 237 9.41 6.65 15.70
CA GLY A 237 10.11 7.32 16.80
C GLY A 237 11.40 8.04 16.43
N ALA A 238 11.79 8.07 15.15
CA ALA A 238 12.90 8.90 14.67
C ALA A 238 12.55 10.39 14.83
N ASP A 239 13.60 11.21 15.02
CA ASP A 239 13.42 12.66 15.11
C ASP A 239 13.09 13.28 13.74
N GLU A 240 12.57 14.51 13.77
CA GLU A 240 12.16 15.24 12.55
C GLU A 240 13.29 15.42 11.54
N GLY A 241 14.54 15.61 12.01
CA GLY A 241 15.73 15.75 11.15
C GLY A 241 15.95 14.49 10.34
N THR A 242 15.95 13.34 10.98
CA THR A 242 16.08 12.02 10.34
C THR A 242 14.98 11.78 9.30
N ILE A 243 13.73 12.07 9.64
CA ILE A 243 12.60 11.92 8.70
C ILE A 243 12.77 12.85 7.48
N ARG A 244 13.24 14.09 7.68
CA ARG A 244 13.47 15.03 6.57
C ARG A 244 14.61 14.60 5.64
N GLU A 245 15.64 13.91 6.16
CA GLU A 245 16.73 13.41 5.34
C GLU A 245 16.30 12.21 4.47
N ILE A 246 15.30 11.43 4.92
CA ILE A 246 14.80 10.26 4.22
C ILE A 246 13.74 10.64 3.18
N ALA A 247 12.83 11.56 3.54
CA ALA A 247 11.70 11.98 2.72
C ALA A 247 12.10 12.95 1.60
#